data_7559b35035a88d28d9452230b3251d8f
#
_entry.id   7559b35035a88d28d9452230b3251d8f
#
_cell.length_a   1.000
_cell.length_b   1.000
_cell.length_c   1.000
_cell.angle_alpha   90.00
_cell.angle_beta   90.00
_cell.angle_gamma   90.00
#
_symmetry.space_group_name_H-M   'P 1'
#
loop_
_entity.id
_entity.type
_entity.pdbx_description
1 polymer ?
#
loop_
_entity_poly.entity_id
_entity_poly.type
_entity_poly.pdbx_seq_one_letter_code
_entity_poly.pdbx_strand_id
1 'polypeptide(L)'
;MNQYYQDNMLLGMNLSSYLHRYAVNGKVSGNLACISEIKNATVVLYSPRGCGFHYRYHARSRQSPVYELECADLRNNDVIFGGEKKLTALLQKVEREQKPEIIFLLPSVVSDIINDDLEGLACSLQPQFQAKLVPITSQVFSHMDKSNGRKVLREKACQKHKQKFSSSAVYPGCGYVEVMDALVEQVMEPQSVQPKSVNIETFAWGYDGEDKLQGMSEMLQKMGITVNAYLPAADLQTIKKAPQAALNIVRRKKWALAMEQCFGTPFLHVADMQEWHGIDGISDLYRQIGKMLGCKDAVERVLQAEYERVATRYQELRAEFAKYKFCLIAHGIAYLPDALRVYQQDYGLPISKICIIMNPSYQAETGLDDAMMQRFKDRIELAKKEYGCDAEILLEPAEEALREAAQSCDFVICNGHPRYASLDVPVLYNLFDRSVWSYHGFVDIMEEVWQMLQRPQRTGSSLLLSKLAYDPVFYPMREADKDSKAARELYSRVWRQRK
;
A
#
# COMPACT_ATOMS: atom_id res chain seq x y z
N MET A 1 -15.25 1.69 15.32
CA MET A 1 -14.60 1.19 14.09
C MET A 1 -15.52 0.14 13.54
N ASN A 2 -15.97 0.30 12.31
CA ASN A 2 -16.99 -0.56 11.70
C ASN A 2 -16.40 -1.98 11.56
N GLN A 3 -17.16 -3.03 11.85
CA GLN A 3 -16.81 -4.45 11.66
C GLN A 3 -16.27 -4.71 10.25
N TYR A 4 -16.81 -3.98 9.28
CA TYR A 4 -16.39 -3.89 7.90
C TYR A 4 -14.89 -3.59 7.71
N TYR A 5 -14.34 -2.66 8.49
CA TYR A 5 -12.92 -2.29 8.44
C TYR A 5 -12.00 -3.39 8.96
N GLN A 6 -12.44 -4.11 9.98
CA GLN A 6 -11.66 -5.24 10.50
C GLN A 6 -11.66 -6.41 9.50
N ASP A 7 -12.81 -6.66 8.88
CA ASP A 7 -12.98 -7.71 7.89
C ASP A 7 -12.18 -7.38 6.61
N ASN A 8 -12.20 -6.13 6.14
CA ASN A 8 -11.41 -5.69 4.99
C ASN A 8 -9.91 -5.65 5.26
N MET A 9 -9.49 -5.27 6.46
CA MET A 9 -8.08 -5.32 6.84
C MET A 9 -7.54 -6.75 6.88
N LEU A 10 -8.38 -7.73 7.23
CA LEU A 10 -8.03 -9.15 7.27
C LEU A 10 -8.08 -9.83 5.89
N LEU A 11 -9.03 -9.44 5.04
CA LEU A 11 -9.35 -10.12 3.78
C LEU A 11 -9.06 -9.28 2.53
N GLY A 12 -9.02 -7.96 2.65
CA GLY A 12 -8.75 -7.02 1.56
C GLY A 12 -7.29 -6.96 1.12
N MET A 13 -6.46 -7.79 1.71
CA MET A 13 -5.10 -7.93 1.25
C MET A 13 -5.10 -8.73 -0.02
N ASN A 14 -5.09 -8.00 -1.07
CA ASN A 14 -5.01 -8.50 -2.42
C ASN A 14 -3.88 -9.54 -2.55
N LEU A 15 -4.22 -10.78 -2.79
CA LEU A 15 -3.27 -11.89 -2.84
C LEU A 15 -2.17 -11.67 -3.88
N SER A 16 -2.41 -10.87 -4.92
CA SER A 16 -1.40 -10.52 -5.92
C SER A 16 -0.42 -9.48 -5.40
N SER A 17 -0.90 -8.49 -4.65
CA SER A 17 0.01 -7.62 -3.91
C SER A 17 0.75 -8.43 -2.85
N TYR A 18 0.11 -9.45 -2.29
CA TYR A 18 0.70 -10.42 -1.40
C TYR A 18 1.82 -11.21 -2.09
N LEU A 19 1.59 -11.91 -3.16
CA LEU A 19 2.60 -12.71 -3.85
C LEU A 19 3.75 -11.88 -4.44
N HIS A 20 3.49 -10.67 -4.91
CA HIS A 20 4.53 -9.77 -5.45
C HIS A 20 5.30 -8.99 -4.37
N ARG A 21 4.68 -8.71 -3.23
CA ARG A 21 5.25 -7.88 -2.17
C ARG A 21 5.87 -8.68 -1.01
N TYR A 22 5.55 -9.96 -0.89
CA TYR A 22 5.80 -10.71 0.36
C TYR A 22 7.00 -11.60 0.40
N ALA A 23 7.69 -11.78 -0.68
CA ALA A 23 8.89 -12.62 -0.60
C ALA A 23 9.92 -12.13 0.43
N VAL A 24 9.75 -10.91 1.05
CA VAL A 24 10.83 -10.30 1.82
C VAL A 24 10.44 -9.24 2.80
N ASN A 25 9.36 -9.33 3.45
CA ASN A 25 8.88 -8.09 3.99
C ASN A 25 8.70 -8.14 5.50
N GLY A 26 9.73 -7.95 6.25
CA GLY A 26 9.63 -7.58 7.64
C GLY A 26 9.41 -6.06 7.81
N LYS A 27 9.21 -5.62 9.03
CA LYS A 27 9.13 -4.20 9.44
C LYS A 27 10.24 -3.34 8.83
N VAL A 28 11.46 -3.85 8.76
CA VAL A 28 12.63 -3.14 8.21
C VAL A 28 12.39 -2.68 6.77
N SER A 29 11.74 -3.50 5.93
CA SER A 29 11.40 -3.06 4.56
C SER A 29 10.38 -1.92 4.56
N GLY A 30 9.42 -1.93 5.48
CA GLY A 30 8.47 -0.84 5.65
C GLY A 30 9.13 0.44 6.17
N ASN A 31 10.06 0.31 7.12
CA ASN A 31 10.84 1.43 7.62
C ASN A 31 11.67 2.05 6.48
N LEU A 32 12.38 1.24 5.71
CA LEU A 32 13.17 1.68 4.56
C LEU A 32 12.31 2.36 3.49
N ALA A 33 11.12 1.84 3.21
CA ALA A 33 10.19 2.45 2.28
C ALA A 33 9.77 3.86 2.73
N CYS A 34 9.42 4.03 3.99
CA CYS A 34 9.06 5.34 4.55
C CYS A 34 10.25 6.32 4.52
N ILE A 35 11.42 5.88 4.98
CA ILE A 35 12.61 6.73 5.04
C ILE A 35 13.08 7.14 3.65
N SER A 36 12.93 6.28 2.64
CA SER A 36 13.34 6.61 1.27
C SER A 36 12.55 7.76 0.64
N GLU A 37 11.38 8.10 1.18
CA GLU A 37 10.59 9.25 0.74
C GLU A 37 11.07 10.55 1.38
N ILE A 38 11.78 10.50 2.52
CA ILE A 38 12.23 11.68 3.27
C ILE A 38 13.45 12.30 2.58
N LYS A 39 13.36 13.59 2.26
CA LYS A 39 14.46 14.31 1.60
C LYS A 39 15.64 14.47 2.55
N ASN A 40 16.86 14.31 2.01
CA ASN A 40 18.12 14.41 2.76
C ASN A 40 18.23 13.51 4.01
N ALA A 41 17.57 12.36 3.97
CA ALA A 41 17.62 11.36 5.03
C ALA A 41 18.52 10.18 4.63
N THR A 42 19.23 9.64 5.61
CA THR A 42 20.07 8.46 5.46
C THR A 42 19.70 7.41 6.50
N VAL A 43 19.90 6.14 6.15
CA VAL A 43 19.67 5.02 7.07
C VAL A 43 20.98 4.37 7.45
N VAL A 44 21.18 4.20 8.75
CA VAL A 44 22.22 3.35 9.29
C VAL A 44 21.58 2.12 9.91
N LEU A 45 21.77 0.99 9.25
CA LEU A 45 21.26 -0.30 9.71
C LEU A 45 22.23 -0.89 10.75
N TYR A 46 21.77 -1.00 11.98
CA TYR A 46 22.51 -1.65 13.06
C TYR A 46 22.33 -3.16 13.00
N SER A 47 23.17 -3.82 12.17
CA SER A 47 23.02 -5.24 11.88
C SER A 47 24.30 -5.87 11.31
N PRO A 48 24.36 -7.22 11.21
CA PRO A 48 25.34 -7.90 10.38
C PRO A 48 25.21 -7.53 8.90
N ARG A 49 26.33 -7.61 8.16
CA ARG A 49 26.42 -7.26 6.72
C ARG A 49 25.40 -7.97 5.84
N GLY A 50 25.09 -9.23 6.15
CA GLY A 50 24.13 -10.03 5.38
C GLY A 50 22.74 -9.42 5.33
N CYS A 51 22.27 -8.81 6.41
CA CYS A 51 20.97 -8.12 6.43
C CYS A 51 20.98 -6.90 5.52
N GLY A 52 22.03 -6.08 5.55
CA GLY A 52 22.16 -4.92 4.66
C GLY A 52 22.18 -5.31 3.19
N PHE A 53 22.90 -6.38 2.84
CA PHE A 53 22.91 -6.94 1.48
C PHE A 53 21.51 -7.38 1.05
N HIS A 54 20.80 -8.11 1.91
CA HIS A 54 19.48 -8.62 1.65
C HIS A 54 18.48 -7.49 1.30
N TYR A 55 18.42 -6.43 2.10
CA TYR A 55 17.52 -5.30 1.85
C TYR A 55 17.87 -4.53 0.57
N ARG A 56 19.15 -4.31 0.27
CA ARG A 56 19.57 -3.69 -1.00
C ARG A 56 19.21 -4.54 -2.21
N TYR A 57 19.39 -5.85 -2.13
CA TYR A 57 19.03 -6.77 -3.19
C TYR A 57 17.54 -6.72 -3.50
N HIS A 58 16.71 -6.69 -2.47
CA HIS A 58 15.28 -6.64 -2.64
C HIS A 58 14.76 -5.31 -3.19
N ALA A 59 15.30 -4.21 -2.77
CA ALA A 59 15.00 -2.90 -3.35
C ALA A 59 15.26 -2.90 -4.85
N ARG A 60 16.43 -3.42 -5.26
CA ARG A 60 16.83 -3.49 -6.67
C ARG A 60 15.93 -4.41 -7.51
N SER A 61 15.51 -5.55 -6.99
CA SER A 61 14.66 -6.50 -7.71
C SER A 61 13.24 -6.00 -7.94
N ARG A 62 12.79 -4.98 -7.21
CA ARG A 62 11.42 -4.45 -7.23
C ARG A 62 11.28 -3.10 -7.90
N GLN A 63 12.33 -2.58 -8.55
CA GLN A 63 12.37 -1.22 -9.07
C GLN A 63 12.04 -0.14 -8.00
N SER A 64 12.13 -0.53 -6.73
CA SER A 64 12.06 0.43 -5.63
C SER A 64 13.28 1.34 -5.65
N PRO A 65 13.19 2.56 -5.13
CA PRO A 65 14.36 3.42 -4.98
C PRO A 65 15.50 2.63 -4.34
N VAL A 66 16.70 2.75 -4.90
CA VAL A 66 17.88 2.14 -4.28
C VAL A 66 18.11 2.90 -2.99
N TYR A 67 17.88 2.24 -1.87
CA TYR A 67 18.12 2.85 -0.56
C TYR A 67 19.62 3.06 -0.40
N GLU A 68 20.02 4.28 -0.12
CA GLU A 68 21.31 4.56 0.46
C GLU A 68 21.31 4.05 1.90
N LEU A 69 21.74 2.82 2.05
CA LEU A 69 21.71 2.08 3.30
C LEU A 69 23.12 1.79 3.74
N GLU A 70 23.57 2.42 4.81
CA GLU A 70 24.79 2.05 5.50
C GLU A 70 24.53 0.94 6.53
N CYS A 71 25.48 0.05 6.73
CA CYS A 71 25.34 -1.09 7.63
C CYS A 71 26.53 -1.17 8.60
N ALA A 72 26.25 -1.31 9.87
CA ALA A 72 27.26 -1.38 10.93
C ALA A 72 28.15 -2.61 10.84
N ASP A 73 27.77 -3.64 10.07
CA ASP A 73 28.54 -4.87 9.88
C ASP A 73 28.94 -5.54 11.23
N LEU A 74 27.94 -5.75 12.08
CA LEU A 74 28.14 -6.37 13.38
C LEU A 74 28.75 -7.78 13.23
N ARG A 75 29.83 -8.07 13.96
CA ARG A 75 30.49 -9.36 14.03
C ARG A 75 30.25 -9.99 15.41
N ASN A 76 30.65 -11.24 15.56
CA ASN A 76 30.47 -11.97 16.82
C ASN A 76 30.94 -11.20 18.07
N ASN A 77 32.09 -10.51 18.00
CA ASN A 77 32.59 -9.71 19.09
C ASN A 77 31.68 -8.50 19.39
N ASP A 78 31.14 -7.85 18.36
CA ASP A 78 30.24 -6.70 18.54
C ASP A 78 28.89 -7.17 19.16
N VAL A 79 28.46 -8.40 18.84
CA VAL A 79 27.27 -9.02 19.44
C VAL A 79 27.46 -9.33 20.94
N ILE A 80 28.66 -9.74 21.33
CA ILE A 80 28.95 -10.14 22.73
C ILE A 80 29.30 -8.94 23.61
N PHE A 81 30.07 -7.99 23.08
CA PHE A 81 30.67 -6.88 23.85
C PHE A 81 30.03 -5.52 23.55
N GLY A 82 29.01 -5.47 22.67
CA GLY A 82 28.35 -4.24 22.19
C GLY A 82 29.00 -3.66 20.95
N GLY A 83 28.16 -3.13 20.07
CA GLY A 83 28.55 -2.54 18.78
C GLY A 83 28.64 -1.01 18.79
N GLU A 84 28.55 -0.35 19.94
CA GLU A 84 28.50 1.11 20.10
C GLU A 84 29.63 1.84 19.38
N LYS A 85 30.89 1.43 19.64
CA LYS A 85 32.07 2.07 19.02
C LYS A 85 32.01 2.02 17.47
N LYS A 86 31.53 0.90 16.95
CA LYS A 86 31.43 0.68 15.52
C LYS A 86 30.31 1.51 14.89
N LEU A 87 29.18 1.58 15.58
CA LEU A 87 28.07 2.44 15.18
C LEU A 87 28.48 3.92 15.18
N THR A 88 29.12 4.39 16.24
CA THR A 88 29.60 5.77 16.36
C THR A 88 30.56 6.13 15.22
N ALA A 89 31.53 5.28 14.93
CA ALA A 89 32.48 5.50 13.84
C ALA A 89 31.77 5.55 12.47
N LEU A 90 30.76 4.70 12.27
CA LEU A 90 29.97 4.69 11.05
C LEU A 90 29.12 5.96 10.92
N LEU A 91 28.46 6.40 11.98
CA LEU A 91 27.69 7.64 12.00
C LEU A 91 28.54 8.86 11.66
N GLN A 92 29.75 8.96 12.26
CA GLN A 92 30.71 10.03 11.94
C GLN A 92 31.15 10.01 10.47
N LYS A 93 31.33 8.81 9.90
CA LYS A 93 31.62 8.65 8.48
C LYS A 93 30.48 9.16 7.62
N VAL A 94 29.23 8.71 7.92
CA VAL A 94 28.02 9.10 7.17
C VAL A 94 27.81 10.60 7.21
N GLU A 95 27.90 11.23 8.38
CA GLU A 95 27.73 12.68 8.50
C GLU A 95 28.78 13.46 7.69
N ARG A 96 30.04 13.03 7.74
CA ARG A 96 31.11 13.68 6.99
C ARG A 96 30.96 13.54 5.49
N GLU A 97 30.57 12.34 4.99
CA GLU A 97 30.57 12.01 3.55
C GLU A 97 29.25 12.36 2.88
N GLN A 98 28.12 12.15 3.52
CA GLN A 98 26.79 12.32 2.93
C GLN A 98 26.10 13.62 3.38
N LYS A 99 26.47 14.16 4.55
CA LYS A 99 25.89 15.38 5.16
C LYS A 99 24.36 15.38 5.18
N PRO A 100 23.73 14.31 5.70
CA PRO A 100 22.28 14.23 5.77
C PRO A 100 21.71 15.18 6.82
N GLU A 101 20.46 15.58 6.68
CA GLU A 101 19.74 16.33 7.72
C GLU A 101 19.21 15.40 8.83
N ILE A 102 18.89 14.15 8.46
CA ILE A 102 18.37 13.13 9.38
C ILE A 102 19.11 11.82 9.14
N ILE A 103 19.53 11.17 10.22
CA ILE A 103 20.06 9.81 10.19
C ILE A 103 19.13 8.92 11.01
N PHE A 104 18.50 7.97 10.35
CA PHE A 104 17.70 6.95 11.02
C PHE A 104 18.58 5.78 11.47
N LEU A 105 18.47 5.44 12.75
CA LEU A 105 19.13 4.26 13.32
C LEU A 105 18.14 3.11 13.33
N LEU A 106 18.38 2.12 12.47
CA LEU A 106 17.43 1.05 12.24
C LEU A 106 17.97 -0.28 12.73
N PRO A 107 17.38 -0.91 13.74
CA PRO A 107 17.76 -2.25 14.16
C PRO A 107 17.27 -3.29 13.15
N SER A 108 17.98 -4.40 13.08
CA SER A 108 17.50 -5.61 12.40
C SER A 108 16.96 -6.61 13.42
N VAL A 109 16.35 -7.70 12.95
CA VAL A 109 15.92 -8.81 13.83
C VAL A 109 17.06 -9.32 14.71
N VAL A 110 18.29 -9.34 14.19
CA VAL A 110 19.46 -9.81 14.95
C VAL A 110 19.82 -8.84 16.07
N SER A 111 19.84 -7.53 15.79
CA SER A 111 20.14 -6.54 16.82
C SER A 111 19.02 -6.37 17.85
N ASP A 112 17.77 -6.63 17.48
CA ASP A 112 16.66 -6.69 18.44
C ASP A 112 16.81 -7.83 19.44
N ILE A 113 17.36 -8.98 19.03
CA ILE A 113 17.64 -10.11 19.93
C ILE A 113 18.75 -9.74 20.93
N ILE A 114 19.75 -8.97 20.50
CA ILE A 114 20.85 -8.51 21.35
C ILE A 114 20.35 -7.48 22.37
N ASN A 115 19.27 -6.77 22.03
CA ASN A 115 18.63 -5.75 22.88
C ASN A 115 19.54 -4.56 23.25
N ASP A 116 20.38 -4.12 22.31
CA ASP A 116 21.20 -2.91 22.50
C ASP A 116 20.29 -1.66 22.59
N ASP A 117 20.61 -0.75 23.50
CA ASP A 117 19.87 0.51 23.71
C ASP A 117 20.23 1.56 22.64
N LEU A 118 19.65 1.44 21.45
CA LEU A 118 19.85 2.42 20.38
C LEU A 118 19.26 3.80 20.70
N GLU A 119 18.21 3.88 21.52
CA GLU A 119 17.63 5.17 21.94
C GLU A 119 18.58 5.91 22.88
N GLY A 120 19.06 5.25 23.89
CA GLY A 120 20.04 5.82 24.81
C GLY A 120 21.32 6.23 24.08
N LEU A 121 21.78 5.40 23.16
CA LEU A 121 22.97 5.69 22.36
C LEU A 121 22.76 6.91 21.45
N ALA A 122 21.63 6.98 20.73
CA ALA A 122 21.31 8.14 19.90
C ALA A 122 21.24 9.43 20.71
N CYS A 123 20.63 9.36 21.89
CA CYS A 123 20.52 10.50 22.81
C CYS A 123 21.90 11.00 23.29
N SER A 124 22.79 10.07 23.65
CA SER A 124 24.15 10.40 24.11
C SER A 124 25.05 10.96 23.00
N LEU A 125 24.85 10.50 21.77
CA LEU A 125 25.62 10.92 20.60
C LEU A 125 25.09 12.20 19.95
N GLN A 126 23.80 12.51 20.06
CA GLN A 126 23.19 13.68 19.39
C GLN A 126 23.97 14.99 19.50
N PRO A 127 24.57 15.37 20.68
CA PRO A 127 25.34 16.60 20.78
C PRO A 127 26.59 16.66 19.89
N GLN A 128 27.07 15.53 19.41
CA GLN A 128 28.25 15.44 18.55
C GLN A 128 27.94 15.50 17.06
N PHE A 129 26.63 15.50 16.68
CA PHE A 129 26.16 15.43 15.30
C PHE A 129 25.31 16.65 14.96
N GLN A 130 25.45 17.16 13.73
CA GLN A 130 24.58 18.19 13.17
C GLN A 130 23.28 17.56 12.65
N ALA A 131 23.37 16.36 12.06
CA ALA A 131 22.23 15.59 11.65
C ALA A 131 21.35 15.18 12.85
N LYS A 132 20.04 15.21 12.67
CA LYS A 132 19.11 14.67 13.66
C LYS A 132 19.21 13.15 13.69
N LEU A 133 19.61 12.57 14.80
CA LEU A 133 19.61 11.13 15.02
C LEU A 133 18.22 10.67 15.44
N VAL A 134 17.62 9.75 14.69
CA VAL A 134 16.27 9.22 14.93
C VAL A 134 16.34 7.69 15.07
N PRO A 135 16.42 7.16 16.28
CA PRO A 135 16.34 5.74 16.51
C PRO A 135 14.93 5.23 16.25
N ILE A 136 14.84 4.13 15.52
CA ILE A 136 13.59 3.39 15.32
C ILE A 136 13.60 2.20 16.25
N THR A 137 12.67 2.17 17.17
CA THR A 137 12.49 1.04 18.07
C THR A 137 11.76 -0.08 17.35
N SER A 138 12.48 -1.03 16.80
CA SER A 138 11.88 -2.23 16.26
C SER A 138 11.53 -3.17 17.41
N GLN A 139 10.26 -3.28 17.72
CA GLN A 139 9.79 -4.21 18.73
C GLN A 139 9.34 -5.52 18.07
N VAL A 140 10.24 -6.25 17.42
CA VAL A 140 9.92 -7.59 16.93
C VAL A 140 9.50 -8.50 18.08
N PHE A 141 10.03 -8.26 19.29
CA PHE A 141 9.79 -9.08 20.48
C PHE A 141 9.13 -8.37 21.66
N SER A 142 8.71 -7.13 21.56
CA SER A 142 8.15 -6.37 22.69
C SER A 142 6.75 -6.77 23.14
N HIS A 143 6.32 -7.97 22.81
CA HIS A 143 5.26 -8.59 23.62
C HIS A 143 5.74 -9.09 24.98
N MET A 144 7.05 -9.08 25.22
CA MET A 144 7.66 -9.45 26.51
C MET A 144 8.18 -8.22 27.23
N ASP A 145 7.25 -7.55 27.88
CA ASP A 145 7.42 -6.80 29.12
C ASP A 145 8.49 -5.69 29.23
N LYS A 146 8.09 -4.59 29.76
CA LYS A 146 8.47 -3.88 31.00
C LYS A 146 8.66 -2.40 30.89
N SER A 147 7.77 -1.78 31.61
CA SER A 147 7.96 -0.57 32.47
C SER A 147 8.71 0.61 31.90
N ASN A 148 8.00 1.64 31.51
CA ASN A 148 8.06 3.00 32.01
C ASN A 148 7.20 3.94 31.18
N GLY A 149 6.40 4.75 31.82
CA GLY A 149 5.62 5.94 31.41
C GLY A 149 5.15 6.15 29.97
N ARG A 150 5.95 5.83 28.95
CA ARG A 150 5.62 5.91 27.51
C ARG A 150 4.71 4.78 27.00
N LYS A 151 4.50 3.73 27.79
CA LYS A 151 3.67 2.57 27.50
C LYS A 151 2.17 2.85 27.40
N VAL A 152 1.67 3.80 28.16
CA VAL A 152 0.22 3.99 28.34
C VAL A 152 -0.48 4.43 27.06
N LEU A 153 0.20 5.20 26.21
CA LEU A 153 -0.37 5.67 24.92
C LEU A 153 -0.33 4.56 23.84
N ARG A 154 0.75 3.79 23.79
CA ARG A 154 0.89 2.62 22.91
C ARG A 154 -0.09 1.49 23.25
N GLU A 155 -0.33 1.23 24.54
CA GLU A 155 -1.21 0.15 24.99
C GLU A 155 -2.68 0.40 24.68
N LYS A 156 -3.21 1.63 24.77
CA LYS A 156 -4.61 1.92 24.47
C LYS A 156 -4.94 1.77 22.98
N ALA A 157 -4.01 2.07 22.08
CA ALA A 157 -4.18 1.86 20.64
C ALA A 157 -4.02 0.38 20.27
N CYS A 158 -3.13 -0.35 20.95
CA CYS A 158 -2.79 -1.74 20.67
C CYS A 158 -3.72 -2.76 21.37
N GLN A 159 -4.32 -2.42 22.53
CA GLN A 159 -5.16 -3.37 23.29
C GLN A 159 -6.43 -3.82 22.58
N LYS A 160 -7.00 -2.99 21.68
CA LYS A 160 -8.12 -3.42 20.82
C LYS A 160 -7.72 -4.41 19.72
N HIS A 161 -6.44 -4.52 19.40
CA HIS A 161 -5.91 -5.41 18.37
C HIS A 161 -5.19 -6.67 18.90
N LYS A 162 -5.11 -6.84 20.22
CA LYS A 162 -4.39 -7.96 20.86
C LYS A 162 -4.97 -9.35 20.61
N GLN A 163 -6.10 -9.49 19.96
CA GLN A 163 -6.80 -10.77 20.02
C GLN A 163 -6.50 -11.79 18.93
N LYS A 164 -5.73 -11.54 17.85
CA LYS A 164 -5.52 -12.63 16.85
C LYS A 164 -4.35 -12.50 15.87
N PHE A 165 -3.26 -11.84 16.19
CA PHE A 165 -2.08 -11.95 15.30
C PHE A 165 -1.01 -12.82 15.94
N SER A 166 -0.76 -13.98 15.34
CA SER A 166 0.43 -14.75 15.65
C SER A 166 1.67 -13.90 15.29
N SER A 167 2.71 -14.04 16.07
CA SER A 167 3.97 -13.31 16.01
C SER A 167 4.72 -13.33 14.67
N SER A 168 4.20 -14.04 13.67
CA SER A 168 4.81 -14.19 12.35
C SER A 168 4.35 -13.15 11.31
N ALA A 169 3.27 -12.42 11.55
CA ALA A 169 2.74 -11.44 10.61
C ALA A 169 3.25 -10.02 10.92
N VAL A 170 4.55 -9.83 10.86
CA VAL A 170 5.13 -8.49 10.92
C VAL A 170 5.01 -7.84 9.53
N TYR A 171 3.99 -7.07 9.39
CA TYR A 171 3.61 -6.36 8.17
C TYR A 171 4.59 -5.25 7.83
N PRO A 172 4.94 -5.06 6.55
CA PRO A 172 5.70 -3.88 6.12
C PRO A 172 5.02 -2.56 6.50
N GLY A 173 3.67 -2.52 6.47
CA GLY A 173 2.90 -1.37 6.93
C GLY A 173 3.16 -0.99 8.38
N CYS A 174 3.50 -1.93 9.23
CA CYS A 174 3.89 -1.63 10.61
C CYS A 174 5.22 -0.86 10.69
N GLY A 175 6.21 -1.22 9.87
CA GLY A 175 7.47 -0.49 9.81
C GLY A 175 7.30 0.94 9.30
N TYR A 176 6.52 1.13 8.23
CA TYR A 176 6.21 2.47 7.73
C TYR A 176 5.61 3.37 8.82
N VAL A 177 4.65 2.85 9.56
CA VAL A 177 4.01 3.57 10.67
C VAL A 177 4.97 3.85 11.82
N GLU A 178 5.91 2.96 12.11
CA GLU A 178 6.92 3.20 13.14
C GLU A 178 7.83 4.39 12.82
N VAL A 179 8.22 4.55 11.57
CA VAL A 179 8.97 5.74 11.15
C VAL A 179 8.12 7.00 11.29
N MET A 180 6.86 6.95 10.85
CA MET A 180 5.95 8.08 11.00
C MET A 180 5.70 8.44 12.48
N ASP A 181 5.52 7.45 13.36
CA ASP A 181 5.41 7.66 14.81
C ASP A 181 6.70 8.32 15.37
N ALA A 182 7.89 7.86 14.93
CA ALA A 182 9.16 8.45 15.33
C ALA A 182 9.32 9.90 14.85
N LEU A 183 8.82 10.23 13.65
CA LEU A 183 8.80 11.62 13.18
C LEU A 183 7.90 12.50 14.07
N VAL A 184 6.72 12.01 14.45
CA VAL A 184 5.81 12.73 15.35
C VAL A 184 6.44 12.94 16.73
N GLU A 185 7.06 11.91 17.30
CA GLU A 185 7.58 11.94 18.67
C GLU A 185 8.93 12.65 18.82
N GLN A 186 9.79 12.58 17.78
CA GLN A 186 11.20 12.98 17.90
C GLN A 186 11.61 14.16 17.01
N VAL A 187 10.79 14.49 15.98
CA VAL A 187 11.15 15.48 14.96
C VAL A 187 10.16 16.63 14.88
N MET A 188 8.86 16.36 14.91
CA MET A 188 7.84 17.40 14.81
C MET A 188 7.82 18.31 16.03
N GLU A 189 7.58 19.60 15.81
CA GLU A 189 7.59 20.62 16.85
C GLU A 189 6.22 21.31 16.93
N PRO A 190 5.74 21.72 18.13
CA PRO A 190 4.50 22.46 18.27
C PRO A 190 4.49 23.74 17.42
N GLN A 191 3.41 23.98 16.69
CA GLN A 191 3.23 25.11 15.78
C GLN A 191 1.87 25.78 16.00
N SER A 192 1.76 27.05 15.59
CA SER A 192 0.46 27.69 15.44
C SER A 192 -0.25 27.17 14.19
N VAL A 193 -1.52 26.77 14.35
CA VAL A 193 -2.30 26.19 13.26
C VAL A 193 -2.63 27.23 12.20
N GLN A 194 -2.37 26.91 10.93
CA GLN A 194 -2.81 27.69 9.77
C GLN A 194 -4.22 27.23 9.34
N PRO A 195 -5.22 28.11 9.36
CA PRO A 195 -6.56 27.78 8.87
C PRO A 195 -6.53 27.35 7.39
N LYS A 196 -7.38 26.37 7.04
CA LYS A 196 -7.51 25.87 5.66
C LYS A 196 -6.21 25.32 5.08
N SER A 197 -5.40 24.67 5.89
CA SER A 197 -4.20 23.99 5.46
C SER A 197 -4.26 22.49 5.79
N VAL A 198 -3.64 21.68 4.95
CA VAL A 198 -3.62 20.21 5.10
C VAL A 198 -2.22 19.66 4.96
N ASN A 199 -1.93 18.57 5.70
CA ASN A 199 -0.88 17.64 5.33
C ASN A 199 -1.49 16.48 4.57
N ILE A 200 -0.79 15.94 3.60
CA ILE A 200 -1.19 14.76 2.84
C ILE A 200 -0.15 13.68 3.05
N GLU A 201 -0.58 12.49 3.49
CA GLU A 201 0.29 11.31 3.48
C GLU A 201 0.53 10.87 2.05
N THR A 202 1.77 10.66 1.66
CA THR A 202 2.15 10.40 0.25
C THR A 202 1.70 9.05 -0.30
N PHE A 203 0.99 8.25 0.41
CA PHE A 203 0.41 6.97 -0.04
C PHE A 203 1.39 6.04 -0.79
N ALA A 204 2.68 6.39 -0.84
CA ALA A 204 3.63 5.75 -1.71
C ALA A 204 4.02 4.36 -1.24
N TRP A 205 3.33 3.38 -1.75
CA TRP A 205 3.84 2.04 -1.89
C TRP A 205 4.45 1.88 -3.31
N GLY A 206 5.52 2.65 -3.58
CA GLY A 206 6.40 2.43 -4.73
C GLY A 206 5.84 2.69 -6.13
N TYR A 207 4.56 3.04 -6.27
CA TYR A 207 3.93 3.27 -7.57
C TYR A 207 3.23 4.61 -7.70
N ASP A 208 3.00 5.32 -6.59
CA ASP A 208 2.24 6.56 -6.56
C ASP A 208 3.16 7.71 -6.14
N GLY A 209 3.92 8.25 -7.09
CA GLY A 209 4.76 9.42 -6.86
C GLY A 209 3.97 10.71 -6.67
N GLU A 210 4.67 11.82 -6.44
CA GLU A 210 4.09 13.17 -6.30
C GLU A 210 3.12 13.51 -7.45
N ASP A 211 3.37 12.99 -8.66
CA ASP A 211 2.53 13.20 -9.84
C ASP A 211 1.07 12.78 -9.63
N LYS A 212 0.83 11.74 -8.84
CA LYS A 212 -0.54 11.28 -8.57
C LYS A 212 -1.26 12.09 -7.50
N LEU A 213 -0.52 12.78 -6.65
CA LEU A 213 -1.09 13.73 -5.69
C LEU A 213 -1.35 15.10 -6.32
N GLN A 214 -0.84 15.37 -7.52
CA GLN A 214 -1.03 16.62 -8.22
C GLN A 214 -2.53 16.94 -8.40
N GLY A 215 -3.34 15.95 -8.82
CA GLY A 215 -4.77 16.12 -8.95
C GLY A 215 -5.47 16.53 -7.64
N MET A 216 -5.03 15.98 -6.49
CA MET A 216 -5.54 16.38 -5.18
C MET A 216 -5.09 17.82 -4.84
N SER A 217 -3.83 18.14 -5.05
CA SER A 217 -3.30 19.48 -4.79
C SER A 217 -4.03 20.58 -5.58
N GLU A 218 -4.26 20.34 -6.86
CA GLU A 218 -4.97 21.26 -7.74
C GLU A 218 -6.42 21.46 -7.29
N MET A 219 -7.12 20.39 -6.93
CA MET A 219 -8.48 20.48 -6.40
C MET A 219 -8.52 21.27 -5.09
N LEU A 220 -7.62 20.98 -4.14
CA LEU A 220 -7.52 21.70 -2.88
C LEU A 220 -7.19 23.17 -3.10
N GLN A 221 -6.26 23.49 -3.99
CA GLN A 221 -5.90 24.88 -4.32
C GLN A 221 -7.07 25.67 -4.89
N LYS A 222 -7.85 25.08 -5.81
CA LYS A 222 -9.08 25.70 -6.34
C LYS A 222 -10.12 25.97 -5.26
N MET A 223 -10.16 25.15 -4.20
CA MET A 223 -11.02 25.31 -3.03
C MET A 223 -10.50 26.32 -2.01
N GLY A 224 -9.31 26.90 -2.23
CA GLY A 224 -8.64 27.81 -1.30
C GLY A 224 -8.02 27.09 -0.09
N ILE A 225 -7.67 25.82 -0.23
CA ILE A 225 -7.00 25.01 0.77
C ILE A 225 -5.53 24.84 0.39
N THR A 226 -4.62 25.14 1.32
CA THR A 226 -3.18 25.05 1.09
C THR A 226 -2.64 23.70 1.55
N VAL A 227 -1.81 23.06 0.74
CA VAL A 227 -1.03 21.89 1.18
C VAL A 227 0.18 22.40 1.95
N ASN A 228 0.25 22.07 3.23
CA ASN A 228 1.35 22.43 4.13
C ASN A 228 2.54 21.48 3.95
N ALA A 229 2.30 20.20 3.90
CA ALA A 229 3.34 19.18 3.70
C ALA A 229 2.80 17.91 3.05
N TYR A 230 3.65 17.26 2.25
CA TYR A 230 3.50 15.87 1.86
C TYR A 230 4.34 15.00 2.79
N LEU A 231 3.69 14.18 3.61
CA LEU A 231 4.37 13.38 4.62
C LEU A 231 4.46 11.89 4.20
N PRO A 232 5.62 11.28 4.29
CA PRO A 232 6.89 11.82 4.77
C PRO A 232 7.78 12.47 3.71
N ALA A 233 7.32 12.66 2.47
CA ALA A 233 8.10 13.14 1.32
C ALA A 233 8.49 14.63 1.44
N ALA A 234 9.10 15.01 2.56
CA ALA A 234 9.50 16.36 2.89
C ALA A 234 10.92 16.41 3.47
N ASP A 235 11.51 17.60 3.55
CA ASP A 235 12.75 17.86 4.26
C ASP A 235 12.52 18.01 5.78
N LEU A 236 13.61 18.02 6.55
CA LEU A 236 13.56 18.12 8.00
C LEU A 236 12.77 19.34 8.50
N GLN A 237 12.95 20.50 7.86
CA GLN A 237 12.30 21.73 8.31
C GLN A 237 10.80 21.71 8.06
N THR A 238 10.37 21.15 6.93
CA THR A 238 8.96 20.95 6.62
C THR A 238 8.33 19.94 7.56
N ILE A 239 9.03 18.82 7.86
CA ILE A 239 8.54 17.83 8.81
C ILE A 239 8.38 18.41 10.21
N LYS A 240 9.34 19.22 10.69
CA LYS A 240 9.23 19.91 11.97
C LYS A 240 7.99 20.78 12.08
N LYS A 241 7.61 21.43 10.97
CA LYS A 241 6.46 22.35 10.88
C LYS A 241 5.15 21.63 10.50
N ALA A 242 5.15 20.32 10.32
CA ALA A 242 3.94 19.59 9.94
C ALA A 242 2.74 19.86 10.88
N PRO A 243 2.90 20.04 12.22
CA PRO A 243 1.78 20.40 13.10
C PRO A 243 1.11 21.73 12.82
N GLN A 244 1.62 22.54 11.89
CA GLN A 244 0.99 23.78 11.44
C GLN A 244 -0.30 23.55 10.65
N ALA A 245 -0.49 22.37 10.08
CA ALA A 245 -1.69 22.05 9.31
C ALA A 245 -2.94 21.95 10.18
N ALA A 246 -4.07 22.42 9.63
CA ALA A 246 -5.38 22.31 10.28
C ALA A 246 -5.99 20.90 10.17
N LEU A 247 -5.51 20.09 9.23
CA LEU A 247 -6.03 18.74 8.99
C LEU A 247 -4.95 17.84 8.37
N ASN A 248 -4.91 16.58 8.80
CA ASN A 248 -4.10 15.55 8.14
C ASN A 248 -5.00 14.66 7.27
N ILE A 249 -4.66 14.46 6.00
CA ILE A 249 -5.29 13.49 5.09
C ILE A 249 -4.38 12.26 5.09
N VAL A 250 -4.86 11.15 5.66
CA VAL A 250 -4.00 10.03 5.99
C VAL A 250 -4.56 8.68 5.56
N ARG A 251 -3.67 7.81 5.13
CA ARG A 251 -3.98 6.42 4.82
C ARG A 251 -3.79 5.49 6.03
N ARG A 252 -2.84 5.83 6.91
CA ARG A 252 -2.47 5.01 8.07
C ARG A 252 -2.85 5.71 9.37
N LYS A 253 -3.96 5.27 9.93
CA LYS A 253 -4.58 5.91 11.10
C LYS A 253 -3.68 6.00 12.35
N LYS A 254 -2.73 5.08 12.53
CA LYS A 254 -1.98 4.96 13.78
C LYS A 254 -1.12 6.20 14.07
N TRP A 255 -0.28 6.62 13.11
CA TRP A 255 0.56 7.81 13.30
C TRP A 255 -0.25 9.11 13.36
N ALA A 256 -1.39 9.17 12.66
CA ALA A 256 -2.29 10.30 12.71
C ALA A 256 -2.92 10.47 14.09
N LEU A 257 -3.25 9.37 14.77
CA LEU A 257 -3.70 9.39 16.16
C LEU A 257 -2.59 9.91 17.10
N ALA A 258 -1.34 9.54 16.87
CA ALA A 258 -0.22 10.07 17.66
C ALA A 258 -0.09 11.59 17.43
N MET A 259 -0.22 12.06 16.20
CA MET A 259 -0.17 13.48 15.86
C MET A 259 -1.34 14.28 16.46
N GLU A 260 -2.55 13.73 16.44
CA GLU A 260 -3.71 14.33 17.11
C GLU A 260 -3.51 14.43 18.62
N GLN A 261 -2.94 13.41 19.24
CA GLN A 261 -2.67 13.39 20.67
C GLN A 261 -1.55 14.37 21.08
N CYS A 262 -0.48 14.49 20.28
CA CYS A 262 0.65 15.34 20.58
C CYS A 262 0.40 16.82 20.25
N PHE A 263 -0.31 17.10 19.17
CA PHE A 263 -0.42 18.46 18.61
C PHE A 263 -1.86 18.93 18.41
N GLY A 264 -2.86 18.06 18.64
CA GLY A 264 -4.26 18.40 18.44
C GLY A 264 -4.71 18.47 16.97
N THR A 265 -3.88 18.07 16.01
CA THR A 265 -4.20 18.12 14.59
C THR A 265 -5.15 16.99 14.21
N PRO A 266 -6.40 17.27 13.83
CA PRO A 266 -7.37 16.24 13.44
C PRO A 266 -6.96 15.58 12.13
N PHE A 267 -7.55 14.41 11.83
CA PHE A 267 -7.26 13.71 10.59
C PHE A 267 -8.50 13.18 9.89
N LEU A 268 -8.44 13.13 8.56
CA LEU A 268 -9.34 12.39 7.69
C LEU A 268 -8.64 11.11 7.22
N HIS A 269 -9.24 9.97 7.54
CA HIS A 269 -8.70 8.68 7.17
C HIS A 269 -9.25 8.22 5.82
N VAL A 270 -8.36 8.06 4.86
CA VAL A 270 -8.66 7.67 3.47
C VAL A 270 -8.04 6.30 3.12
N ALA A 271 -8.16 5.33 4.05
CA ALA A 271 -7.51 4.03 3.90
C ALA A 271 -8.05 3.20 2.74
N ASP A 272 -9.34 3.27 2.52
CA ASP A 272 -10.00 2.55 1.43
C ASP A 272 -10.11 3.46 0.22
N MET A 273 -9.14 3.33 -0.69
CA MET A 273 -9.15 4.04 -1.98
C MET A 273 -10.45 3.82 -2.75
N GLN A 274 -11.08 2.69 -2.53
CA GLN A 274 -12.33 2.29 -3.16
C GLN A 274 -13.51 3.15 -2.72
N GLU A 275 -13.54 3.57 -1.45
CA GLU A 275 -14.58 4.48 -0.93
C GLU A 275 -14.58 5.83 -1.65
N TRP A 276 -13.40 6.30 -2.03
CA TRP A 276 -13.17 7.61 -2.63
C TRP A 276 -12.98 7.56 -4.15
N HIS A 277 -13.29 6.43 -4.77
CA HIS A 277 -13.19 6.25 -6.21
C HIS A 277 -14.45 6.72 -6.93
N GLY A 278 -14.31 7.05 -8.21
CA GLY A 278 -15.42 7.52 -9.03
C GLY A 278 -15.82 8.98 -8.74
N ILE A 279 -16.79 9.46 -9.49
CA ILE A 279 -17.24 10.86 -9.37
C ILE A 279 -17.82 11.14 -7.96
N ASP A 280 -18.67 10.24 -7.48
CA ASP A 280 -19.33 10.40 -6.18
C ASP A 280 -18.33 10.28 -5.02
N GLY A 281 -17.46 9.27 -5.07
CA GLY A 281 -16.44 9.07 -4.04
C GLY A 281 -15.47 10.25 -3.94
N ILE A 282 -14.99 10.77 -5.07
CA ILE A 282 -14.14 11.98 -5.11
C ILE A 282 -14.89 13.18 -4.54
N SER A 283 -16.17 13.34 -4.89
CA SER A 283 -17.01 14.44 -4.35
C SER A 283 -17.11 14.35 -2.83
N ASP A 284 -17.40 13.18 -2.30
CA ASP A 284 -17.58 12.97 -0.87
C ASP A 284 -16.29 13.19 -0.07
N LEU A 285 -15.14 12.83 -0.65
CA LEU A 285 -13.84 13.14 -0.07
C LEU A 285 -13.69 14.65 0.17
N TYR A 286 -13.88 15.46 -0.86
CA TYR A 286 -13.73 16.90 -0.74
C TYR A 286 -14.81 17.56 0.12
N ARG A 287 -16.04 17.04 0.12
CA ARG A 287 -17.11 17.48 1.03
C ARG A 287 -16.73 17.24 2.49
N GLN A 288 -16.12 16.10 2.80
CA GLN A 288 -15.63 15.83 4.15
C GLN A 288 -14.49 16.77 4.55
N ILE A 289 -13.53 16.98 3.66
CA ILE A 289 -12.45 17.97 3.87
C ILE A 289 -13.06 19.37 4.11
N GLY A 290 -13.97 19.80 3.25
CA GLY A 290 -14.64 21.10 3.37
C GLY A 290 -15.47 21.25 4.66
N LYS A 291 -16.08 20.17 5.13
CA LYS A 291 -16.78 20.13 6.42
C LYS A 291 -15.81 20.34 7.59
N MET A 292 -14.67 19.64 7.57
CA MET A 292 -13.67 19.72 8.65
C MET A 292 -12.97 21.08 8.69
N LEU A 293 -12.73 21.69 7.53
CA LEU A 293 -12.05 23.00 7.41
C LEU A 293 -12.99 24.20 7.35
N GLY A 294 -14.31 24.00 7.44
CA GLY A 294 -15.30 25.09 7.43
C GLY A 294 -15.42 25.85 6.11
N CYS A 295 -15.18 25.19 4.96
CA CYS A 295 -15.20 25.82 3.63
C CYS A 295 -16.14 25.13 2.62
N LYS A 296 -17.29 24.63 3.07
CA LYS A 296 -18.25 23.85 2.28
C LYS A 296 -18.66 24.53 0.97
N ASP A 297 -19.00 25.83 1.01
CA ASP A 297 -19.49 26.56 -0.17
C ASP A 297 -18.41 26.67 -1.27
N ALA A 298 -17.16 26.82 -0.88
CA ALA A 298 -16.04 26.82 -1.84
C ALA A 298 -15.86 25.47 -2.48
N VAL A 299 -15.98 24.39 -1.69
CA VAL A 299 -15.90 23.01 -2.16
C VAL A 299 -16.99 22.73 -3.19
N GLU A 300 -18.28 22.98 -2.87
CA GLU A 300 -19.39 22.68 -3.79
C GLU A 300 -19.27 23.42 -5.12
N ARG A 301 -18.87 24.70 -5.09
CA ARG A 301 -18.64 25.47 -6.31
C ARG A 301 -17.55 24.86 -7.20
N VAL A 302 -16.46 24.41 -6.60
CA VAL A 302 -15.36 23.79 -7.36
C VAL A 302 -15.79 22.43 -7.89
N LEU A 303 -16.45 21.60 -7.09
CA LEU A 303 -16.93 20.29 -7.52
C LEU A 303 -17.88 20.41 -8.70
N GLN A 304 -18.83 21.35 -8.66
CA GLN A 304 -19.76 21.59 -9.77
C GLN A 304 -19.01 21.99 -11.04
N ALA A 305 -18.10 22.96 -10.94
CA ALA A 305 -17.36 23.46 -12.09
C ALA A 305 -16.43 22.38 -12.71
N GLU A 306 -15.78 21.56 -11.88
CA GLU A 306 -14.93 20.48 -12.37
C GLU A 306 -15.75 19.33 -12.98
N TYR A 307 -16.93 19.01 -12.42
CA TYR A 307 -17.82 18.02 -13.01
C TYR A 307 -18.33 18.44 -14.39
N GLU A 308 -18.77 19.69 -14.55
CA GLU A 308 -19.24 20.21 -15.84
C GLU A 308 -18.21 20.07 -16.97
N ARG A 309 -16.93 20.15 -16.64
CA ARG A 309 -15.83 19.99 -17.61
C ARG A 309 -15.70 18.56 -18.15
N VAL A 310 -16.07 17.56 -17.37
CA VAL A 310 -15.85 16.14 -17.71
C VAL A 310 -17.16 15.40 -18.02
N ALA A 311 -18.30 15.97 -17.65
CA ALA A 311 -19.60 15.25 -17.66
C ALA A 311 -19.94 14.62 -19.02
N THR A 312 -19.79 15.36 -20.11
CA THR A 312 -20.09 14.86 -21.46
C THR A 312 -19.23 13.64 -21.78
N ARG A 313 -17.91 13.77 -21.61
CA ARG A 313 -16.99 12.69 -21.94
C ARG A 313 -17.15 11.49 -21.02
N TYR A 314 -17.39 11.72 -19.75
CA TYR A 314 -17.70 10.67 -18.78
C TYR A 314 -18.91 9.83 -19.23
N GLN A 315 -20.00 10.45 -19.64
CA GLN A 315 -21.20 9.75 -20.10
C GLN A 315 -20.98 9.01 -21.45
N GLU A 316 -20.24 9.61 -22.37
CA GLU A 316 -19.86 8.94 -23.62
C GLU A 316 -19.09 7.65 -23.36
N LEU A 317 -18.07 7.69 -22.50
CA LEU A 317 -17.26 6.52 -22.16
C LEU A 317 -18.09 5.42 -21.49
N ARG A 318 -18.99 5.79 -20.57
CA ARG A 318 -19.91 4.82 -19.95
C ARG A 318 -20.79 4.14 -21.00
N ALA A 319 -21.31 4.88 -21.97
CA ALA A 319 -22.12 4.33 -23.07
C ALA A 319 -21.29 3.39 -23.97
N GLU A 320 -20.01 3.69 -24.17
CA GLU A 320 -19.10 2.78 -24.89
C GLU A 320 -18.85 1.49 -24.10
N PHE A 321 -18.60 1.58 -22.81
CA PHE A 321 -18.33 0.41 -21.95
C PHE A 321 -19.55 -0.52 -21.82
N ALA A 322 -20.74 0.03 -21.82
CA ALA A 322 -21.99 -0.72 -21.75
C ALA A 322 -22.19 -1.72 -22.93
N LYS A 323 -21.40 -1.61 -23.99
CA LYS A 323 -21.45 -2.53 -25.15
C LYS A 323 -20.74 -3.87 -24.89
N TYR A 324 -19.96 -3.99 -23.83
CA TYR A 324 -19.13 -5.17 -23.53
C TYR A 324 -19.62 -5.91 -22.29
N LYS A 325 -19.17 -7.16 -22.14
CA LYS A 325 -19.40 -8.01 -20.96
C LYS A 325 -18.08 -8.28 -20.26
N PHE A 326 -18.07 -8.17 -18.95
CA PHE A 326 -16.86 -8.33 -18.14
C PHE A 326 -16.99 -9.50 -17.16
N CYS A 327 -15.93 -10.30 -17.05
CA CYS A 327 -15.74 -11.29 -15.99
C CYS A 327 -14.81 -10.71 -14.93
N LEU A 328 -15.27 -10.57 -13.70
CA LEU A 328 -14.45 -10.14 -12.57
C LEU A 328 -13.85 -11.35 -11.87
N ILE A 329 -12.54 -11.50 -11.89
CA ILE A 329 -11.83 -12.51 -11.10
C ILE A 329 -11.28 -11.84 -9.85
N ALA A 330 -11.86 -12.19 -8.72
CA ALA A 330 -11.55 -11.63 -7.42
C ALA A 330 -10.71 -12.60 -6.57
N HIS A 331 -9.63 -12.12 -5.99
CA HIS A 331 -8.85 -12.84 -5.00
C HIS A 331 -9.27 -12.41 -3.59
N GLY A 332 -10.19 -13.15 -3.00
CA GLY A 332 -10.86 -12.81 -1.76
C GLY A 332 -12.26 -12.24 -1.98
N ILE A 333 -13.03 -12.23 -0.93
CA ILE A 333 -14.47 -11.94 -0.98
C ILE A 333 -14.83 -10.57 -0.39
N ALA A 334 -13.99 -10.04 0.50
CA ALA A 334 -14.35 -8.90 1.32
C ALA A 334 -14.50 -7.58 0.55
N TYR A 335 -13.69 -7.38 -0.50
CA TYR A 335 -13.69 -6.13 -1.28
C TYR A 335 -14.71 -6.12 -2.43
N LEU A 336 -15.40 -7.23 -2.67
CA LEU A 336 -16.31 -7.35 -3.81
C LEU A 336 -17.46 -6.34 -3.83
N PRO A 337 -18.11 -6.00 -2.71
CA PRO A 337 -19.14 -4.97 -2.73
C PRO A 337 -18.63 -3.63 -3.27
N ASP A 338 -17.43 -3.21 -2.82
CA ASP A 338 -16.81 -1.97 -3.30
C ASP A 338 -16.34 -2.08 -4.75
N ALA A 339 -15.84 -3.26 -5.13
CA ALA A 339 -15.49 -3.55 -6.51
C ALA A 339 -16.69 -3.42 -7.45
N LEU A 340 -17.84 -3.95 -7.06
CA LEU A 340 -19.08 -3.84 -7.84
C LEU A 340 -19.52 -2.38 -7.97
N ARG A 341 -19.47 -1.61 -6.89
CA ARG A 341 -19.76 -0.18 -6.96
C ARG A 341 -18.83 0.49 -8.00
N VAL A 342 -17.54 0.34 -7.84
CA VAL A 342 -16.56 1.00 -8.72
C VAL A 342 -16.71 0.56 -10.17
N TYR A 343 -16.73 -0.72 -10.45
CA TYR A 343 -16.79 -1.19 -11.84
C TYR A 343 -18.15 -0.98 -12.46
N GLN A 344 -19.21 -1.40 -11.79
CA GLN A 344 -20.57 -1.37 -12.34
C GLN A 344 -21.14 0.06 -12.32
N GLN A 345 -21.03 0.77 -11.19
CA GLN A 345 -21.63 2.08 -11.02
C GLN A 345 -20.73 3.20 -11.53
N ASP A 346 -19.48 3.27 -11.07
CA ASP A 346 -18.62 4.42 -11.36
C ASP A 346 -18.09 4.38 -12.79
N TYR A 347 -17.52 3.24 -13.23
CA TYR A 347 -17.02 3.09 -14.61
C TYR A 347 -18.12 2.76 -15.61
N GLY A 348 -19.19 2.09 -15.20
CA GLY A 348 -20.22 1.59 -16.10
C GLY A 348 -19.80 0.34 -16.90
N LEU A 349 -18.95 -0.50 -16.30
CA LEU A 349 -18.50 -1.78 -16.87
C LEU A 349 -19.49 -2.89 -16.47
N PRO A 350 -20.29 -3.46 -17.40
CA PRO A 350 -21.28 -4.48 -17.04
C PRO A 350 -20.61 -5.79 -16.63
N ILE A 351 -20.63 -6.09 -15.33
CA ILE A 351 -20.11 -7.34 -14.81
C ILE A 351 -21.13 -8.45 -15.00
N SER A 352 -20.80 -9.47 -15.78
CA SER A 352 -21.67 -10.62 -16.08
C SER A 352 -21.30 -11.88 -15.29
N LYS A 353 -20.04 -12.03 -14.92
CA LYS A 353 -19.50 -13.16 -14.16
C LYS A 353 -18.59 -12.65 -13.06
N ILE A 354 -18.67 -13.27 -11.89
CA ILE A 354 -17.79 -13.01 -10.76
C ILE A 354 -17.17 -14.35 -10.32
N CYS A 355 -15.87 -14.53 -10.52
CA CYS A 355 -15.13 -15.69 -10.08
C CYS A 355 -14.35 -15.33 -8.81
N ILE A 356 -14.68 -15.94 -7.69
CA ILE A 356 -14.01 -15.69 -6.41
C ILE A 356 -13.01 -16.81 -6.16
N ILE A 357 -11.73 -16.44 -6.09
CA ILE A 357 -10.64 -17.36 -5.79
C ILE A 357 -10.13 -17.05 -4.39
N MET A 358 -10.14 -18.06 -3.51
CA MET A 358 -9.68 -17.94 -2.14
C MET A 358 -8.50 -18.89 -1.91
N ASN A 359 -7.49 -18.42 -1.19
CA ASN A 359 -6.38 -19.29 -0.83
C ASN A 359 -6.72 -20.04 0.46
N PRO A 360 -6.72 -21.41 0.49
CA PRO A 360 -6.99 -22.18 1.68
C PRO A 360 -6.06 -21.86 2.87
N SER A 361 -4.79 -21.59 2.61
CA SER A 361 -3.85 -21.17 3.66
C SER A 361 -4.25 -19.85 4.29
N TYR A 362 -4.72 -18.93 3.47
CA TYR A 362 -5.19 -17.63 3.92
C TYR A 362 -6.48 -17.74 4.75
N GLN A 363 -7.40 -18.60 4.36
CA GLN A 363 -8.61 -18.90 5.15
C GLN A 363 -8.25 -19.43 6.54
N ALA A 364 -7.29 -20.35 6.61
CA ALA A 364 -6.83 -20.91 7.88
C ALA A 364 -6.13 -19.87 8.78
N GLU A 365 -5.30 -18.99 8.17
CA GLU A 365 -4.58 -17.93 8.90
C GLU A 365 -5.49 -16.82 9.39
N THR A 366 -6.52 -16.46 8.62
CA THR A 366 -7.46 -15.39 8.97
C THR A 366 -8.58 -15.84 9.89
N GLY A 367 -8.73 -17.15 10.10
CA GLY A 367 -9.81 -17.72 10.88
C GLY A 367 -11.19 -17.48 10.26
N LEU A 368 -11.26 -17.45 8.93
CA LEU A 368 -12.51 -17.30 8.18
C LEU A 368 -13.39 -18.53 8.44
N ASP A 369 -14.49 -18.33 9.14
CA ASP A 369 -15.47 -19.36 9.44
C ASP A 369 -16.69 -19.27 8.49
N ASP A 370 -17.54 -20.27 8.56
CA ASP A 370 -18.74 -20.36 7.72
C ASP A 370 -19.72 -19.19 7.94
N ALA A 371 -19.81 -18.68 9.16
CA ALA A 371 -20.66 -17.55 9.49
C ALA A 371 -20.13 -16.26 8.86
N MET A 372 -18.82 -16.08 8.85
CA MET A 372 -18.18 -14.94 8.19
C MET A 372 -18.34 -15.05 6.67
N MET A 373 -18.16 -16.25 6.10
CA MET A 373 -18.39 -16.51 4.67
C MET A 373 -19.81 -16.19 4.26
N GLN A 374 -20.81 -16.57 5.07
CA GLN A 374 -22.21 -16.27 4.78
C GLN A 374 -22.47 -14.77 4.79
N ARG A 375 -21.95 -14.04 5.79
CA ARG A 375 -22.06 -12.56 5.84
C ARG A 375 -21.46 -11.89 4.59
N PHE A 376 -20.34 -12.38 4.06
CA PHE A 376 -19.78 -11.84 2.82
C PHE A 376 -20.65 -12.12 1.61
N LYS A 377 -21.20 -13.32 1.49
CA LYS A 377 -22.15 -13.64 0.42
C LYS A 377 -23.37 -12.75 0.47
N ASP A 378 -23.96 -12.57 1.65
CA ASP A 378 -25.13 -11.71 1.84
C ASP A 378 -24.84 -10.25 1.45
N ARG A 379 -23.65 -9.75 1.79
CA ARG A 379 -23.22 -8.39 1.41
C ARG A 379 -23.00 -8.26 -0.10
N ILE A 380 -22.46 -9.28 -0.78
CA ILE A 380 -22.29 -9.27 -2.23
C ILE A 380 -23.66 -9.28 -2.92
N GLU A 381 -24.58 -10.09 -2.46
CA GLU A 381 -25.95 -10.11 -3.03
C GLU A 381 -26.67 -8.76 -2.81
N LEU A 382 -26.45 -8.13 -1.65
CA LEU A 382 -26.99 -6.79 -1.39
C LEU A 382 -26.37 -5.76 -2.36
N ALA A 383 -25.04 -5.78 -2.55
CA ALA A 383 -24.34 -4.89 -3.46
C ALA A 383 -24.75 -5.13 -4.93
N LYS A 384 -24.95 -6.38 -5.34
CA LYS A 384 -25.46 -6.70 -6.67
C LYS A 384 -26.84 -6.05 -6.90
N LYS A 385 -27.73 -6.16 -5.93
CA LYS A 385 -29.04 -5.53 -6.01
C LYS A 385 -28.96 -4.00 -6.02
N GLU A 386 -28.09 -3.42 -5.19
CA GLU A 386 -27.90 -1.98 -5.07
C GLU A 386 -27.36 -1.37 -6.36
N TYR A 387 -26.39 -2.04 -7.00
CA TYR A 387 -25.69 -1.53 -8.20
C TYR A 387 -26.24 -2.10 -9.51
N GLY A 388 -27.36 -2.82 -9.46
CA GLY A 388 -28.00 -3.36 -10.68
C GLY A 388 -27.13 -4.40 -11.40
N CYS A 389 -26.44 -5.26 -10.66
CA CYS A 389 -25.53 -6.26 -11.19
C CYS A 389 -26.17 -7.64 -11.15
N ASP A 390 -26.45 -8.23 -12.32
CA ASP A 390 -27.03 -9.57 -12.45
C ASP A 390 -25.97 -10.68 -12.61
N ALA A 391 -24.71 -10.39 -12.25
CA ALA A 391 -23.60 -11.31 -12.41
C ALA A 391 -23.81 -12.65 -11.71
N GLU A 392 -23.48 -13.73 -12.39
CA GLU A 392 -23.36 -15.06 -11.79
C GLU A 392 -22.09 -15.14 -10.94
N ILE A 393 -22.21 -15.70 -9.73
CA ILE A 393 -21.09 -15.86 -8.80
C ILE A 393 -20.62 -17.30 -8.81
N LEU A 394 -19.33 -17.51 -9.11
CA LEU A 394 -18.63 -18.79 -9.05
C LEU A 394 -17.61 -18.72 -7.90
N LEU A 395 -17.85 -19.47 -6.84
CA LEU A 395 -16.94 -19.55 -5.70
C LEU A 395 -15.99 -20.72 -5.89
N GLU A 396 -14.68 -20.46 -5.82
CA GLU A 396 -13.62 -21.46 -6.00
C GLU A 396 -13.84 -22.32 -7.27
N PRO A 397 -14.07 -21.72 -8.45
CA PRO A 397 -14.31 -22.49 -9.66
C PRO A 397 -13.10 -23.35 -10.01
N ALA A 398 -13.36 -24.58 -10.51
CA ALA A 398 -12.34 -25.37 -11.16
C ALA A 398 -11.75 -24.62 -12.35
N GLU A 399 -10.53 -24.98 -12.78
CA GLU A 399 -9.83 -24.28 -13.87
C GLU A 399 -10.64 -24.20 -15.17
N GLU A 400 -11.36 -25.27 -15.50
CA GLU A 400 -12.23 -25.33 -16.67
C GLU A 400 -13.41 -24.36 -16.55
N ALA A 401 -14.11 -24.35 -15.41
CA ALA A 401 -15.22 -23.46 -15.16
C ALA A 401 -14.78 -21.98 -15.12
N LEU A 402 -13.57 -21.70 -14.58
CA LEU A 402 -12.98 -20.38 -14.63
C LEU A 402 -12.72 -19.91 -16.06
N ARG A 403 -12.20 -20.81 -16.90
CA ARG A 403 -11.94 -20.53 -18.32
C ARG A 403 -13.22 -20.31 -19.08
N GLU A 404 -14.24 -21.16 -18.90
CA GLU A 404 -15.55 -21.00 -19.51
C GLU A 404 -16.22 -19.69 -19.13
N ALA A 405 -16.20 -19.32 -17.84
CA ALA A 405 -16.72 -18.04 -17.36
C ALA A 405 -16.00 -16.85 -17.99
N ALA A 406 -14.67 -16.91 -18.06
CA ALA A 406 -13.88 -15.86 -18.70
C ALA A 406 -14.19 -15.74 -20.20
N GLN A 407 -14.23 -16.87 -20.94
CA GLN A 407 -14.48 -16.90 -22.38
C GLN A 407 -15.92 -16.57 -22.78
N SER A 408 -16.87 -16.59 -21.83
CA SER A 408 -18.24 -16.10 -22.03
C SER A 408 -18.37 -14.57 -22.02
N CYS A 409 -17.28 -13.87 -21.71
CA CYS A 409 -17.21 -12.42 -21.63
C CYS A 409 -16.20 -11.85 -22.65
N ASP A 410 -16.31 -10.56 -22.95
CA ASP A 410 -15.40 -9.89 -23.86
C ASP A 410 -14.07 -9.55 -23.19
N PHE A 411 -14.07 -9.31 -21.88
CA PHE A 411 -12.91 -8.92 -21.09
C PHE A 411 -12.93 -9.55 -19.70
N VAL A 412 -11.75 -9.77 -19.16
CA VAL A 412 -11.53 -10.18 -17.76
C VAL A 412 -10.94 -9.03 -16.97
N ILE A 413 -11.53 -8.72 -15.84
CA ILE A 413 -10.95 -7.80 -14.85
C ILE A 413 -10.31 -8.65 -13.76
N CYS A 414 -9.01 -8.53 -13.56
CA CYS A 414 -8.32 -9.24 -12.49
C CYS A 414 -7.08 -8.48 -12.03
N ASN A 415 -6.48 -8.95 -10.94
CA ASN A 415 -5.14 -8.50 -10.59
C ASN A 415 -4.12 -9.12 -11.55
N GLY A 416 -2.98 -8.45 -11.75
CA GLY A 416 -1.96 -8.79 -12.75
C GLY A 416 -1.22 -10.12 -12.54
N HIS A 417 -1.92 -11.18 -12.15
CA HIS A 417 -1.29 -12.49 -11.99
C HIS A 417 -1.12 -13.16 -13.36
N PRO A 418 0.11 -13.60 -13.72
CA PRO A 418 0.41 -14.20 -15.04
C PRO A 418 -0.49 -15.38 -15.41
N ARG A 419 -1.06 -16.08 -14.42
CA ARG A 419 -2.01 -17.18 -14.62
C ARG A 419 -3.15 -16.80 -15.56
N TYR A 420 -3.63 -15.55 -15.49
CA TYR A 420 -4.79 -15.13 -16.27
C TYR A 420 -4.49 -14.80 -17.72
N ALA A 421 -3.21 -14.66 -18.07
CA ALA A 421 -2.79 -14.53 -19.46
C ALA A 421 -3.13 -15.79 -20.32
N SER A 422 -3.38 -16.93 -19.69
CA SER A 422 -3.75 -18.20 -20.35
C SER A 422 -5.23 -18.34 -20.63
N LEU A 423 -6.07 -17.39 -20.24
CA LEU A 423 -7.53 -17.49 -20.43
C LEU A 423 -7.99 -17.21 -21.87
N ASP A 424 -7.09 -16.77 -22.76
CA ASP A 424 -7.37 -16.38 -24.14
C ASP A 424 -8.46 -15.30 -24.26
N VAL A 425 -8.61 -14.49 -23.23
CA VAL A 425 -9.52 -13.34 -23.14
C VAL A 425 -8.70 -12.11 -22.73
N PRO A 426 -9.01 -10.93 -23.25
CA PRO A 426 -8.35 -9.69 -22.84
C PRO A 426 -8.46 -9.45 -21.35
N VAL A 427 -7.33 -9.06 -20.75
CA VAL A 427 -7.26 -8.81 -19.33
C VAL A 427 -7.11 -7.30 -19.08
N LEU A 428 -8.07 -6.73 -18.37
CA LEU A 428 -7.93 -5.44 -17.72
C LEU A 428 -7.37 -5.65 -16.31
N TYR A 429 -6.25 -5.01 -16.04
CA TYR A 429 -5.71 -5.06 -14.68
C TYR A 429 -6.57 -4.24 -13.73
N ASN A 430 -6.55 -4.66 -12.47
CA ASN A 430 -7.34 -4.06 -11.42
C ASN A 430 -7.19 -2.52 -11.37
N LEU A 431 -8.29 -1.82 -11.59
CA LEU A 431 -8.33 -0.35 -11.62
C LEU A 431 -8.31 0.27 -10.21
N PHE A 432 -8.54 -0.52 -9.17
CA PHE A 432 -8.51 -0.04 -7.78
C PHE A 432 -7.13 0.40 -7.29
N ASP A 433 -6.06 -0.14 -7.89
CA ASP A 433 -4.69 0.20 -7.48
C ASP A 433 -4.28 1.60 -7.98
N ARG A 434 -5.17 2.30 -8.69
CA ARG A 434 -4.92 3.65 -9.19
C ARG A 434 -5.53 4.69 -8.25
N SER A 435 -4.68 5.51 -7.68
CA SER A 435 -5.11 6.66 -6.89
C SER A 435 -5.66 7.75 -7.81
N VAL A 436 -6.91 8.13 -7.62
CA VAL A 436 -7.57 9.15 -8.43
C VAL A 436 -8.20 10.19 -7.49
N TRP A 437 -7.75 11.42 -7.62
CA TRP A 437 -8.12 12.50 -6.70
C TRP A 437 -8.82 13.67 -7.40
N SER A 438 -9.13 13.52 -8.70
CA SER A 438 -9.85 14.53 -9.48
C SER A 438 -10.76 13.86 -10.51
N TYR A 439 -11.81 14.54 -10.94
CA TYR A 439 -12.71 14.02 -11.97
C TYR A 439 -11.98 13.83 -13.31
N HIS A 440 -11.08 14.77 -13.64
CA HIS A 440 -10.27 14.66 -14.85
C HIS A 440 -9.40 13.40 -14.81
N GLY A 441 -8.67 13.18 -13.73
CA GLY A 441 -7.85 11.98 -13.57
C GLY A 441 -8.66 10.68 -13.61
N PHE A 442 -9.91 10.70 -13.12
CA PHE A 442 -10.82 9.56 -13.25
C PHE A 442 -11.21 9.29 -14.71
N VAL A 443 -11.59 10.34 -15.43
CA VAL A 443 -11.95 10.24 -16.85
C VAL A 443 -10.74 9.85 -17.71
N ASP A 444 -9.53 10.29 -17.38
CA ASP A 444 -8.29 9.86 -18.05
C ASP A 444 -8.07 8.34 -17.93
N ILE A 445 -8.33 7.77 -16.76
CA ILE A 445 -8.29 6.31 -16.62
C ILE A 445 -9.36 5.63 -17.46
N MET A 446 -10.55 6.19 -17.52
CA MET A 446 -11.61 5.67 -18.41
C MET A 446 -11.19 5.73 -19.88
N GLU A 447 -10.52 6.78 -20.33
CA GLU A 447 -9.93 6.87 -21.67
C GLU A 447 -8.89 5.77 -21.93
N GLU A 448 -8.01 5.52 -20.97
CA GLU A 448 -7.03 4.43 -21.08
C GLU A 448 -7.75 3.07 -21.23
N VAL A 449 -8.78 2.83 -20.42
CA VAL A 449 -9.59 1.61 -20.50
C VAL A 449 -10.24 1.52 -21.87
N TRP A 450 -10.89 2.58 -22.35
CA TRP A 450 -11.52 2.62 -23.68
C TRP A 450 -10.51 2.30 -24.78
N GLN A 451 -9.33 2.90 -24.75
CA GLN A 451 -8.26 2.60 -25.71
C GLN A 451 -7.82 1.13 -25.65
N MET A 452 -7.76 0.53 -24.46
CA MET A 452 -7.45 -0.90 -24.32
C MET A 452 -8.53 -1.79 -24.95
N LEU A 453 -9.81 -1.42 -24.79
CA LEU A 453 -10.93 -2.17 -25.38
C LEU A 453 -10.91 -2.11 -26.91
N GLN A 454 -10.39 -1.04 -27.50
CA GLN A 454 -10.31 -0.86 -28.97
C GLN A 454 -9.09 -1.54 -29.60
N ARG A 455 -8.11 -2.00 -28.82
CA ARG A 455 -6.89 -2.60 -29.36
C ARG A 455 -7.14 -4.04 -29.81
N PRO A 456 -6.77 -4.41 -31.05
CA PRO A 456 -6.83 -5.81 -31.47
C PRO A 456 -5.87 -6.65 -30.61
N GLN A 457 -6.36 -7.79 -30.16
CA GLN A 457 -5.63 -8.69 -29.28
C GLN A 457 -4.40 -9.28 -29.96
N ARG A 458 -3.26 -9.22 -29.30
CA ARG A 458 -2.07 -9.97 -29.67
C ARG A 458 -2.04 -11.31 -28.92
N THR A 459 -2.83 -12.27 -29.40
CA THR A 459 -2.94 -13.62 -28.81
C THR A 459 -1.61 -14.37 -28.68
N GLY A 460 -0.67 -14.15 -29.62
CA GLY A 460 0.60 -14.90 -29.65
C GLY A 460 1.60 -14.57 -28.53
N SER A 461 1.70 -13.31 -28.10
CA SER A 461 2.63 -12.91 -27.03
C SER A 461 2.09 -13.20 -25.64
N SER A 462 0.77 -13.16 -25.43
CA SER A 462 0.14 -13.57 -24.17
C SER A 462 0.28 -15.08 -23.95
N LEU A 463 0.15 -15.89 -24.99
CA LEU A 463 0.35 -17.33 -24.90
C LEU A 463 1.80 -17.70 -24.55
N LEU A 464 2.79 -16.98 -25.08
CA LEU A 464 4.20 -17.17 -24.76
C LEU A 464 4.50 -16.80 -23.30
N LEU A 465 3.97 -15.66 -22.85
CA LEU A 465 4.13 -15.19 -21.47
C LEU A 465 3.40 -16.10 -20.47
N SER A 466 2.22 -16.62 -20.81
CA SER A 466 1.49 -17.54 -19.96
C SER A 466 2.22 -18.86 -19.78
N LYS A 467 2.82 -19.42 -20.85
CA LYS A 467 3.63 -20.63 -20.77
C LYS A 467 4.90 -20.44 -19.97
N LEU A 468 5.52 -19.26 -20.01
CA LEU A 468 6.71 -18.95 -19.20
C LEU A 468 6.36 -18.70 -17.72
N ALA A 469 5.20 -18.13 -17.45
CA ALA A 469 4.73 -17.86 -16.09
C ALA A 469 4.22 -19.10 -15.35
N TYR A 470 3.84 -20.13 -16.08
CA TYR A 470 3.39 -21.44 -15.56
C TYR A 470 4.53 -22.43 -15.38
N ASP A 471 5.78 -21.98 -15.34
CA ASP A 471 6.87 -22.89 -15.04
C ASP A 471 6.72 -23.43 -13.59
N PRO A 472 6.60 -24.76 -13.44
CA PRO A 472 6.44 -25.42 -12.15
C PRO A 472 7.55 -25.14 -11.14
N VAL A 473 8.68 -24.63 -11.59
CA VAL A 473 9.80 -24.25 -10.71
C VAL A 473 9.46 -23.04 -9.82
N PHE A 474 8.57 -22.15 -10.24
CA PHE A 474 8.22 -20.95 -9.50
C PHE A 474 6.94 -21.08 -8.66
N TYR A 475 6.14 -22.12 -8.90
CA TYR A 475 4.92 -22.36 -8.16
C TYR A 475 4.92 -23.83 -7.73
N PRO A 476 4.69 -24.13 -6.44
CA PRO A 476 4.49 -25.51 -6.01
C PRO A 476 3.24 -26.04 -6.69
N MET A 477 3.42 -26.65 -7.84
CA MET A 477 2.34 -27.26 -8.59
C MET A 477 1.88 -28.55 -7.90
N ARG A 478 0.61 -28.88 -8.08
CA ARG A 478 0.06 -30.19 -7.71
C ARG A 478 0.95 -31.31 -8.28
N GLU A 479 1.08 -32.41 -7.57
CA GLU A 479 1.98 -33.51 -7.95
C GLU A 479 1.82 -34.00 -9.39
N ALA A 480 0.59 -33.89 -9.95
CA ALA A 480 0.28 -34.25 -11.33
C ALA A 480 1.01 -33.41 -12.41
N ASP A 481 1.47 -32.18 -12.06
CA ASP A 481 2.08 -31.27 -13.03
C ASP A 481 3.62 -31.31 -13.03
N LYS A 482 4.22 -32.12 -12.19
CA LYS A 482 5.69 -32.21 -12.04
C LYS A 482 6.42 -32.85 -13.25
N ASP A 483 5.68 -33.50 -14.16
CA ASP A 483 6.25 -34.27 -15.25
C ASP A 483 6.19 -33.67 -16.64
N SER A 484 5.86 -32.35 -16.78
CA SER A 484 5.85 -31.76 -18.11
C SER A 484 7.28 -31.53 -18.61
N LYS A 485 7.82 -32.54 -19.27
CA LYS A 485 9.09 -32.55 -20.00
C LYS A 485 9.19 -31.36 -20.97
N ALA A 486 8.06 -30.95 -21.56
CA ALA A 486 7.94 -29.85 -22.49
C ALA A 486 8.23 -28.48 -21.85
N ALA A 487 7.81 -28.24 -20.61
CA ALA A 487 8.10 -26.98 -19.90
C ALA A 487 9.58 -26.85 -19.55
N ARG A 488 10.22 -27.95 -19.13
CA ARG A 488 11.67 -27.99 -18.85
C ARG A 488 12.52 -27.75 -20.10
N GLU A 489 12.10 -28.33 -21.23
CA GLU A 489 12.77 -28.14 -22.51
C GLU A 489 12.65 -26.70 -23.02
N LEU A 490 11.45 -26.09 -22.89
CA LEU A 490 11.20 -24.71 -23.27
C LEU A 490 12.05 -23.75 -22.42
N TYR A 491 12.07 -23.95 -21.10
CA TYR A 491 12.87 -23.14 -20.18
C TYR A 491 14.35 -23.25 -20.50
N SER A 492 14.87 -24.46 -20.75
CA SER A 492 16.26 -24.69 -21.12
C SER A 492 16.64 -23.99 -22.45
N ARG A 493 15.72 -23.95 -23.42
CA ARG A 493 15.93 -23.24 -24.70
C ARG A 493 15.99 -21.73 -24.49
N VAL A 494 15.05 -21.16 -23.75
CA VAL A 494 15.02 -19.72 -23.47
C VAL A 494 16.25 -19.28 -22.67
N TRP A 495 16.67 -20.07 -21.71
CA TRP A 495 17.88 -19.80 -20.92
C TRP A 495 19.17 -19.87 -21.76
N ARG A 496 19.27 -20.83 -22.67
CA ARG A 496 20.43 -20.95 -23.57
C ARG A 496 20.52 -19.84 -24.62
N GLN A 497 19.38 -19.25 -25.00
CA GLN A 497 19.34 -18.12 -25.95
C GLN A 497 19.66 -16.76 -25.28
N ARG A 498 19.66 -16.70 -23.95
CA ARG A 498 20.03 -15.48 -23.19
C ARG A 498 21.49 -15.43 -22.76
N LYS A 499 22.24 -16.51 -22.97
CA LYS A 499 23.71 -16.55 -22.86
C LYS A 499 24.35 -16.33 -24.22
#